data_d03f8cd8050ab526ba5465f783c9b5b6
#
_entry.id   d03f8cd8050ab526ba5465f783c9b5b6
#
_cell.length_a   1.000
_cell.length_b   1.000
_cell.length_c   1.000
_cell.angle_alpha   90.00
_cell.angle_beta   90.00
_cell.angle_gamma   90.00
#
_symmetry.space_group_name_H-M   'P 1'
#
loop_
_entity.id
_entity.type
_entity.pdbx_description
1 polymer ?
#
loop_
_entity_poly.entity_id
_entity_poly.type
_entity_poly.pdbx_seq_one_letter_code
_entity_poly.pdbx_strand_id
1 'polypeptide(L)' 'MRLLVVEDDRLLNNTLCYNLSEAGYTVDAAMSKSAAVNFCEAQDYDLIVLDVNLPDGNGFDFCTEI' A
#
# COMPACT_ATOMS: atom_id res chain seq x y z
N MET A 1 11.93 -2.13 -8.83
CA MET A 1 10.64 -1.43 -8.71
C MET A 1 10.11 -1.57 -7.30
N ARG A 2 9.77 -0.47 -6.65
CA ARG A 2 9.27 -0.47 -5.27
C ARG A 2 7.77 -0.24 -5.26
N LEU A 3 7.04 -1.11 -4.57
CA LEU A 3 5.59 -1.08 -4.49
C LEU A 3 5.13 -0.88 -3.05
N LEU A 4 4.02 -0.17 -2.89
CA LEU A 4 3.34 -0.05 -1.60
C LEU A 4 1.97 -0.71 -1.72
N VAL A 5 1.68 -1.66 -0.83
CA VAL A 5 0.35 -2.30 -0.74
C VAL A 5 -0.38 -1.70 0.44
N VAL A 6 -1.55 -1.11 0.19
CA VAL A 6 -2.38 -0.46 1.21
C VAL A 6 -3.68 -1.24 1.30
N GLU A 7 -3.81 -2.07 2.33
CA GLU A 7 -4.95 -2.99 2.53
C GLU A 7 -5.13 -3.24 4.02
N ASP A 8 -6.33 -3.06 4.54
CA ASP A 8 -6.63 -3.25 5.96
C ASP A 8 -6.88 -4.71 6.35
N ASP A 9 -7.17 -5.58 5.41
CA ASP A 9 -7.26 -7.02 5.65
C ASP A 9 -5.86 -7.60 5.71
N ARG A 10 -5.46 -8.04 6.90
CA ARG A 10 -4.09 -8.54 7.14
C ARG A 10 -3.73 -9.72 6.24
N LEU A 11 -4.65 -10.67 6.09
CA LEU A 11 -4.40 -11.87 5.28
C LEU A 11 -4.23 -11.50 3.81
N LEU A 12 -5.11 -10.65 3.29
CA LEU A 12 -5.03 -10.20 1.91
C LEU A 12 -3.77 -9.38 1.66
N ASN A 13 -3.44 -8.48 2.59
CA ASN A 13 -2.22 -7.68 2.51
C ASN A 13 -0.99 -8.58 2.43
N ASN A 14 -0.87 -9.56 3.34
CA ASN A 14 0.25 -10.50 3.36
C ASN A 14 0.33 -11.31 2.08
N THR A 15 -0.80 -11.77 1.56
CA THR A 15 -0.87 -12.55 0.31
C THR A 15 -0.40 -11.72 -0.88
N LEU A 16 -0.86 -10.48 -0.99
CA LEU A 16 -0.44 -9.59 -2.06
C LEU A 16 1.04 -9.29 -1.99
N CYS A 17 1.55 -8.97 -0.80
CA CYS A 17 2.96 -8.68 -0.60
C CYS A 17 3.83 -9.88 -0.94
N TYR A 18 3.43 -11.07 -0.54
CA TYR A 18 4.16 -12.30 -0.85
C TYR A 18 4.23 -12.52 -2.36
N ASN A 19 3.10 -12.45 -3.04
CA ASN A 19 3.03 -12.68 -4.48
C ASN A 19 3.87 -11.66 -5.26
N LEU A 20 3.81 -10.40 -4.88
CA LEU A 20 4.57 -9.34 -5.53
C LEU A 20 6.07 -9.47 -5.26
N SER A 21 6.45 -9.86 -4.05
CA SER A 21 7.85 -10.10 -3.71
C SER A 21 8.42 -11.28 -4.51
N GLU A 22 7.63 -12.33 -4.69
CA GLU A 22 8.03 -13.48 -5.51
C GLU A 22 8.20 -13.11 -6.98
N ALA A 23 7.50 -12.09 -7.44
CA ALA A 23 7.66 -11.58 -8.81
C ALA A 23 8.89 -10.68 -8.98
N GLY A 24 9.64 -10.43 -7.91
CA GLY A 24 10.90 -9.67 -7.96
C GLY A 24 10.78 -8.20 -7.55
N TYR A 25 9.63 -7.76 -7.04
CA TYR A 25 9.44 -6.38 -6.59
C TYR A 25 9.86 -6.21 -5.13
N THR A 26 10.29 -5.00 -4.78
CA THR A 26 10.45 -4.60 -3.38
C THR A 26 9.11 -4.07 -2.89
N VAL A 27 8.55 -4.66 -1.84
CA VAL A 27 7.17 -4.38 -1.40
C VAL A 27 7.14 -3.95 0.06
N ASP A 28 6.46 -2.83 0.32
CA ASP A 28 6.13 -2.39 1.67
C ASP A 28 4.62 -2.54 1.88
N ALA A 29 4.21 -2.80 3.10
CA ALA A 29 2.81 -3.04 3.45
C ALA A 29 2.31 -1.97 4.41
N ALA A 30 1.19 -1.33 4.06
CA ALA A 30 0.49 -0.40 4.93
C ALA A 30 -0.92 -0.93 5.20
N MET A 31 -1.36 -0.85 6.45
CA MET A 31 -2.67 -1.36 6.86
C MET A 31 -3.74 -0.26 6.95
N SER A 32 -3.35 0.99 6.72
CA SER A 32 -4.24 2.13 6.81
C SER A 32 -3.72 3.28 5.95
N LYS A 33 -4.58 4.28 5.73
CA LYS A 33 -4.17 5.50 5.01
C LYS A 33 -3.05 6.22 5.74
N SER A 34 -3.13 6.35 7.07
CA SER A 34 -2.09 7.04 7.86
C SER A 34 -0.74 6.36 7.68
N ALA A 35 -0.69 5.04 7.75
CA ALA A 35 0.54 4.28 7.53
C ALA A 35 1.07 4.48 6.11
N ALA A 36 0.18 4.48 5.11
CA ALA A 36 0.56 4.70 3.72
C ALA A 36 1.16 6.08 3.49
N VAL A 37 0.60 7.12 4.09
CA VAL A 37 1.12 8.48 4.00
C VAL A 37 2.53 8.54 4.59
N ASN A 38 2.74 7.90 5.74
CA ASN A 38 4.05 7.87 6.38
C ASN A 38 5.09 7.17 5.49
N PHE A 39 4.72 6.06 4.86
CA PHE A 39 5.61 5.38 3.91
C PHE A 39 5.93 6.27 2.71
N CYS A 40 4.95 6.94 2.14
CA CYS A 40 5.14 7.82 0.99
C CYS A 40 6.01 9.04 1.31
N GLU A 41 5.97 9.52 2.54
CA GLU A 41 6.85 10.61 2.99
C GLU A 41 8.29 10.16 3.13
N ALA A 42 8.51 8.89 3.47
CA ALA A 42 9.84 8.33 3.71
C ALA A 42 10.49 7.75 2.44
N GLN A 43 9.69 7.30 1.48
CA GLN A 43 10.15 6.56 0.31
C GLN A 43 9.38 6.99 -0.94
N ASP A 44 10.02 6.85 -2.10
CA ASP A 44 9.33 6.97 -3.38
C ASP A 44 8.86 5.60 -3.85
N TYR A 45 7.64 5.53 -4.36
CA TYR A 45 7.06 4.29 -4.87
C TYR A 45 6.75 4.40 -6.35
N ASP A 46 6.98 3.31 -7.09
CA ASP A 46 6.68 3.24 -8.51
C ASP A 46 5.21 2.95 -8.75
N LEU A 47 4.58 2.22 -7.81
CA LEU A 47 3.17 1.85 -7.90
C LEU A 47 2.60 1.66 -6.49
N ILE A 48 1.35 2.05 -6.31
CA ILE A 48 0.61 1.86 -5.06
C ILE A 48 -0.63 1.02 -5.35
N VAL A 49 -0.77 -0.10 -4.64
CA VAL A 49 -1.94 -0.97 -4.70
C VAL A 49 -2.86 -0.59 -3.54
N LEU A 50 -4.03 -0.05 -3.85
CA LEU A 50 -4.95 0.51 -2.86
C LEU A 50 -6.22 -0.30 -2.69
N ASP A 51 -6.67 -0.44 -1.43
CA ASP A 51 -8.05 -0.79 -1.11
C ASP A 51 -8.80 0.50 -0.77
N VAL A 52 -9.93 0.74 -1.42
CA VAL A 52 -10.71 1.95 -1.25
C VAL A 52 -11.46 2.02 0.10
N ASN A 53 -11.52 0.91 0.84
CA ASN A 53 -12.24 0.80 2.10
C ASN A 53 -11.31 0.86 3.32
N LEU A 54 -10.33 1.74 3.29
CA LEU A 54 -9.39 1.90 4.41
C LEU A 54 -10.10 2.45 5.66
N PRO A 55 -9.68 2.01 6.86
CA PRO A 55 -10.37 2.36 8.10
C PRO A 55 -10.29 3.85 8.47
N ASP A 56 -9.24 4.55 8.07
CA ASP A 56 -9.03 5.96 8.41
C ASP A 56 -9.17 6.90 7.21
N GLY A 57 -9.75 6.40 6.12
CA GLY A 57 -9.97 7.24 4.95
C GLY A 57 -10.38 6.42 3.75
N ASN A 58 -10.72 7.12 2.70
CA ASN A 58 -11.11 6.54 1.43
C ASN A 58 -9.88 6.42 0.54
N GLY A 59 -9.70 5.29 -0.14
CA GLY A 59 -8.58 5.08 -1.05
C GLY A 59 -8.51 6.11 -2.18
N PHE A 60 -9.66 6.63 -2.61
CA PHE A 60 -9.71 7.68 -3.64
C PHE A 60 -9.11 8.99 -3.13
N ASP A 61 -9.34 9.33 -1.87
CA ASP A 61 -8.73 10.52 -1.27
C ASP A 61 -7.21 10.41 -1.26
N PHE A 62 -6.71 9.24 -0.91
CA PHE A 62 -5.27 8.97 -0.92
C PHE A 62 -4.71 9.10 -2.35
N CYS A 63 -5.36 8.51 -3.33
CA CYS A 63 -4.95 8.62 -4.74
C CYS A 63 -4.90 10.07 -5.22
N THR A 64 -5.83 10.90 -4.75
CA THR A 64 -5.88 12.31 -5.10
C THR A 64 -4.69 13.08 -4.51
N GLU A 65 -4.22 12.70 -3.34
CA GLU A 65 -3.08 13.32 -2.67
C GLU A 65 -1.74 13.01 -3.33
N ILE A 66 -1.65 11.89 -3.99
CA ILE A 66 -0.42 11.45 -4.65
C ILE A 66 -0.35 11.98 -6.07
#